data_77cc3f42e292db62b86449049703419b
#
_entry.id   77cc3f42e292db62b86449049703419b
#
_cell.length_a   1.000
_cell.length_b   1.000
_cell.length_c   1.000
_cell.angle_alpha   90.00
_cell.angle_beta   90.00
_cell.angle_gamma   90.00
#
_symmetry.space_group_name_H-M   'P 1'
#
loop_
_entity.id
_entity.type
_entity.pdbx_description
1 polymer ?
#
loop_
_entity_poly.entity_id
_entity_poly.type
_entity_poly.pdbx_seq_one_letter_code
_entity_poly.pdbx_strand_id
1 'polypeptide(L)'
;MLNRIFSREAIFIVAVMWGVFLIDLVLPGISFNHLGIKPRNFQGLIGILFSPFLHGGFSHIIANTIPLLLLSGFVRLSIGPQKMLYVMSIGVLGSGLGTWLFSSGDLVIGASGLVFSLIGFLLADAWFSPTLRSWTVAILSFFLYGGALLSFFVYVPFISWAAHFWGFCSGLAIALSMRRSR
;
A
#
# COMPACT_ATOMS: atom_id res chain seq x y z
N MET A 1 11.86 -4.17 -21.65
CA MET A 1 11.33 -5.10 -20.65
C MET A 1 11.12 -4.39 -19.28
N LEU A 2 12.09 -3.64 -18.77
CA LEU A 2 12.00 -2.88 -17.50
C LEU A 2 10.79 -1.92 -17.45
N ASN A 3 10.46 -1.19 -18.49
CA ASN A 3 9.29 -0.30 -18.56
C ASN A 3 7.92 -0.99 -18.45
N ARG A 4 7.87 -2.32 -18.48
CA ARG A 4 6.64 -3.10 -18.26
C ARG A 4 6.45 -3.46 -16.79
N ILE A 5 7.54 -3.58 -16.02
CA ILE A 5 7.52 -3.93 -14.61
C ILE A 5 7.37 -2.66 -13.74
N PHE A 6 8.18 -1.64 -14.02
CA PHE A 6 8.08 -0.37 -13.29
C PHE A 6 7.09 0.55 -13.99
N SER A 7 5.93 0.73 -13.38
CA SER A 7 4.91 1.65 -13.89
C SER A 7 5.34 3.11 -13.67
N ARG A 8 5.07 3.99 -14.64
CA ARG A 8 5.35 5.42 -14.51
C ARG A 8 4.63 6.01 -13.30
N GLU A 9 3.43 5.53 -13.03
CA GLU A 9 2.58 5.94 -11.93
C GLU A 9 3.20 5.56 -10.57
N ALA A 10 3.69 4.34 -10.42
CA ALA A 10 4.37 3.93 -9.20
C ALA A 10 5.70 4.66 -8.99
N ILE A 11 6.46 4.90 -10.07
CA ILE A 11 7.68 5.73 -10.01
C ILE A 11 7.34 7.15 -9.55
N PHE A 12 6.26 7.75 -10.10
CA PHE A 12 5.82 9.08 -9.69
C PHE A 12 5.44 9.12 -8.20
N ILE A 13 4.65 8.16 -7.72
CA ILE A 13 4.28 8.07 -6.29
C ILE A 13 5.54 7.95 -5.43
N VAL A 14 6.47 7.08 -5.78
CA VAL A 14 7.74 6.92 -5.05
C VAL A 14 8.57 8.21 -5.09
N ALA A 15 8.64 8.90 -6.24
CA ALA A 15 9.35 10.18 -6.33
C ALA A 15 8.73 11.25 -5.40
N VAL A 16 7.39 11.32 -5.31
CA VAL A 16 6.70 12.21 -4.37
C VAL A 16 6.99 11.81 -2.91
N MET A 17 6.95 10.50 -2.58
CA MET A 17 7.31 10.00 -1.25
C MET A 17 8.71 10.45 -0.83
N TRP A 18 9.70 10.25 -1.70
CA TRP A 18 11.07 10.66 -1.43
C TRP A 18 11.22 12.18 -1.39
N GLY A 19 10.52 12.91 -2.26
CA GLY A 19 10.52 14.38 -2.24
C GLY A 19 10.02 14.93 -0.90
N VAL A 20 8.87 14.46 -0.41
CA VAL A 20 8.31 14.86 0.90
C VAL A 20 9.27 14.48 2.03
N PHE A 21 9.80 13.25 2.02
CA PHE A 21 10.73 12.79 3.05
C PHE A 21 12.02 13.63 3.09
N LEU A 22 12.59 13.97 1.94
CA LEU A 22 13.80 14.80 1.87
C LEU A 22 13.55 16.23 2.32
N ILE A 23 12.37 16.81 2.04
CA ILE A 23 11.98 18.13 2.54
C ILE A 23 11.89 18.10 4.08
N ASP A 24 11.20 17.10 4.65
CA ASP A 24 11.13 16.91 6.11
C ASP A 24 12.51 16.75 6.76
N LEU A 25 13.43 16.07 6.06
CA LEU A 25 14.78 15.82 6.56
C LEU A 25 15.66 17.07 6.56
N VAL A 26 15.56 17.90 5.51
CA VAL A 26 16.51 19.01 5.26
C VAL A 26 16.02 20.32 5.88
N LEU A 27 14.71 20.53 6.03
CA LEU A 27 14.15 21.79 6.53
C LEU A 27 13.80 21.69 8.02
N PRO A 28 14.62 22.28 8.93
CA PRO A 28 14.33 22.27 10.35
C PRO A 28 13.00 22.92 10.68
N GLY A 29 12.22 22.27 11.54
CA GLY A 29 10.91 22.79 11.98
C GLY A 29 9.74 22.51 11.03
N ILE A 30 9.98 21.93 9.86
CA ILE A 30 8.94 21.42 8.98
C ILE A 30 8.81 19.92 9.18
N SER A 31 7.59 19.45 9.37
CA SER A 31 7.27 18.03 9.29
C SER A 31 5.85 17.86 8.75
N PHE A 32 5.74 17.21 7.60
CA PHE A 32 4.44 16.87 7.02
C PHE A 32 3.79 15.66 7.69
N ASN A 33 4.51 14.96 8.56
CA ASN A 33 3.99 13.76 9.22
C ASN A 33 2.73 14.03 10.05
N HIS A 34 2.50 15.27 10.50
CA HIS A 34 1.27 15.67 11.19
C HIS A 34 -0.01 15.51 10.33
N LEU A 35 0.14 15.42 8.99
CA LEU A 35 -0.93 15.16 8.03
C LEU A 35 -1.30 13.68 7.91
N GLY A 36 -0.69 12.81 8.70
CA GLY A 36 -1.03 11.39 8.76
C GLY A 36 -2.45 11.12 9.25
N ILE A 37 -2.87 9.87 9.16
CA ILE A 37 -4.19 9.44 9.66
C ILE A 37 -4.21 9.54 11.18
N LYS A 38 -5.14 10.34 11.71
CA LYS A 38 -5.47 10.38 13.15
C LYS A 38 -6.76 9.61 13.36
N PRO A 39 -6.72 8.41 13.96
CA PRO A 39 -7.89 7.55 14.10
C PRO A 39 -9.05 8.25 14.83
N ARG A 40 -10.24 8.12 14.29
CA ARG A 40 -11.50 8.68 14.83
C ARG A 40 -11.51 10.19 15.02
N ASN A 41 -10.59 10.92 14.39
CA ASN A 41 -10.54 12.37 14.37
C ASN A 41 -10.86 12.88 12.97
N PHE A 42 -11.83 13.79 12.83
CA PHE A 42 -12.23 14.32 11.51
C PHE A 42 -11.10 14.99 10.75
N GLN A 43 -10.20 15.70 11.43
CA GLN A 43 -9.01 16.30 10.82
C GLN A 43 -8.05 15.24 10.28
N GLY A 44 -8.07 14.03 10.87
CA GLY A 44 -7.26 12.90 10.42
C GLY A 44 -7.77 12.20 9.17
N LEU A 45 -8.99 12.52 8.70
CA LEU A 45 -9.52 11.95 7.44
C LEU A 45 -8.69 12.35 6.22
N ILE A 46 -8.15 13.57 6.20
CA ILE A 46 -7.27 14.00 5.11
C ILE A 46 -6.01 13.13 5.02
N GLY A 47 -5.59 12.58 6.15
CA GLY A 47 -4.46 11.65 6.23
C GLY A 47 -4.65 10.37 5.42
N ILE A 48 -5.89 9.99 5.08
CA ILE A 48 -6.16 8.86 4.20
C ILE A 48 -5.47 9.05 2.84
N LEU A 49 -5.47 10.28 2.33
CA LEU A 49 -4.84 10.62 1.06
C LEU A 49 -3.34 10.92 1.20
N PHE A 50 -2.93 11.52 2.32
CA PHE A 50 -1.55 11.96 2.52
C PHE A 50 -0.64 10.91 3.15
N SER A 51 -1.15 10.03 4.03
CA SER A 51 -0.33 9.05 4.74
C SER A 51 0.59 8.21 3.84
N PRO A 52 0.22 7.81 2.61
CA PRO A 52 1.13 7.02 1.78
C PRO A 52 2.42 7.76 1.38
N PHE A 53 2.43 9.07 1.47
CA PHE A 53 3.58 9.90 1.10
C PHE A 53 4.47 10.26 2.31
N LEU A 54 4.02 9.97 3.54
CA LEU A 54 4.65 10.40 4.78
C LEU A 54 5.47 9.27 5.39
N HIS A 55 6.73 9.55 5.81
CA HIS A 55 7.62 8.53 6.32
C HIS A 55 8.49 9.05 7.46
N GLY A 56 8.57 8.28 8.55
CA GLY A 56 9.29 8.67 9.76
C GLY A 56 10.80 8.38 9.76
N GLY A 57 11.37 7.80 8.68
CA GLY A 57 12.80 7.51 8.61
C GLY A 57 13.19 6.69 7.39
N PHE A 58 14.51 6.58 7.13
CA PHE A 58 15.06 5.90 5.96
C PHE A 58 14.63 4.44 5.84
N SER A 59 14.70 3.68 6.93
CA SER A 59 14.27 2.27 6.92
C SER A 59 12.81 2.13 6.53
N HIS A 60 11.95 3.02 7.01
CA HIS A 60 10.52 3.03 6.72
C HIS A 60 10.23 3.33 5.24
N ILE A 61 10.85 4.38 4.68
CA ILE A 61 10.60 4.72 3.27
C ILE A 61 11.16 3.66 2.31
N ILE A 62 12.32 3.08 2.60
CA ILE A 62 12.90 2.00 1.79
C ILE A 62 12.00 0.75 1.85
N ALA A 63 11.51 0.37 3.04
CA ALA A 63 10.62 -0.76 3.24
C ALA A 63 9.27 -0.62 2.50
N ASN A 64 8.87 0.61 2.17
CA ASN A 64 7.68 0.86 1.34
C ASN A 64 8.02 0.98 -0.16
N THR A 65 9.15 1.59 -0.50
CA THR A 65 9.55 1.87 -1.89
C THR A 65 9.67 0.58 -2.72
N ILE A 66 10.44 -0.39 -2.23
CA ILE A 66 10.73 -1.61 -2.99
C ILE A 66 9.45 -2.45 -3.22
N PRO A 67 8.64 -2.77 -2.18
CA PRO A 67 7.39 -3.47 -2.38
C PRO A 67 6.42 -2.72 -3.30
N LEU A 68 6.27 -1.41 -3.13
CA LEU A 68 5.35 -0.61 -3.94
C LEU A 68 5.69 -0.69 -5.43
N LEU A 69 6.97 -0.54 -5.79
CA LEU A 69 7.42 -0.64 -7.18
C LEU A 69 7.20 -2.04 -7.76
N LEU A 70 7.59 -3.09 -7.05
CA LEU A 70 7.50 -4.47 -7.54
C LEU A 70 6.05 -4.95 -7.61
N LEU A 71 5.27 -4.76 -6.54
CA LEU A 71 3.89 -5.26 -6.47
C LEU A 71 2.96 -4.50 -7.42
N SER A 72 3.12 -3.18 -7.57
CA SER A 72 2.36 -2.44 -8.59
C SER A 72 2.69 -2.92 -10.00
N GLY A 73 3.95 -3.25 -10.27
CA GLY A 73 4.37 -3.89 -11.52
C GLY A 73 3.71 -5.25 -11.74
N PHE A 74 3.62 -6.08 -10.70
CA PHE A 74 2.94 -7.37 -10.77
C PHE A 74 1.43 -7.22 -11.01
N VAL A 75 0.77 -6.28 -10.33
CA VAL A 75 -0.64 -5.96 -10.60
C VAL A 75 -0.81 -5.49 -12.05
N ARG A 76 0.04 -4.57 -12.52
CA ARG A 76 0.01 -4.11 -13.90
C ARG A 76 0.17 -5.24 -14.90
N LEU A 77 1.08 -6.18 -14.65
CA LEU A 77 1.26 -7.36 -15.49
C LEU A 77 0.02 -8.26 -15.48
N SER A 78 -0.65 -8.41 -14.33
CA SER A 78 -1.85 -9.26 -14.22
C SER A 78 -3.06 -8.68 -14.94
N ILE A 79 -3.37 -7.40 -14.70
CA ILE A 79 -4.66 -6.80 -15.10
C ILE A 79 -4.56 -5.55 -15.98
N GLY A 80 -3.34 -5.08 -16.28
CA GLY A 80 -3.08 -3.87 -17.08
C GLY A 80 -3.03 -2.57 -16.27
N PRO A 81 -2.57 -1.46 -16.90
CA PRO A 81 -2.25 -0.21 -16.19
C PRO A 81 -3.46 0.52 -15.61
N GLN A 82 -4.57 0.59 -16.34
CA GLN A 82 -5.78 1.30 -15.89
C GLN A 82 -6.39 0.65 -14.66
N LYS A 83 -6.49 -0.69 -14.66
CA LYS A 83 -7.02 -1.45 -13.53
C LYS A 83 -6.05 -1.42 -12.35
N MET A 84 -4.73 -1.37 -12.59
CA MET A 84 -3.73 -1.17 -11.54
C MET A 84 -3.98 0.15 -10.79
N LEU A 85 -4.20 1.27 -11.49
CA LEU A 85 -4.51 2.55 -10.85
C LEU A 85 -5.78 2.47 -9.99
N TYR A 86 -6.80 1.79 -10.50
CA TYR A 86 -8.02 1.55 -9.73
C TYR A 86 -7.72 0.77 -8.43
N VAL A 87 -6.95 -0.32 -8.51
CA VAL A 87 -6.54 -1.10 -7.32
C VAL A 87 -5.77 -0.23 -6.33
N MET A 88 -4.84 0.58 -6.81
CA MET A 88 -4.04 1.47 -5.95
C MET A 88 -4.93 2.53 -5.27
N SER A 89 -5.81 3.19 -6.02
CA SER A 89 -6.69 4.23 -5.48
C SER A 89 -7.67 3.69 -4.43
N ILE A 90 -8.36 2.59 -4.74
CA ILE A 90 -9.28 1.97 -3.79
C ILE A 90 -8.52 1.33 -2.61
N GLY A 91 -7.33 0.80 -2.85
CA GLY A 91 -6.44 0.28 -1.81
C GLY A 91 -6.05 1.36 -0.79
N VAL A 92 -5.69 2.55 -1.23
CA VAL A 92 -5.40 3.70 -0.35
C VAL A 92 -6.64 4.08 0.46
N LEU A 93 -7.79 4.23 -0.20
CA LEU A 93 -9.04 4.61 0.48
C LEU A 93 -9.48 3.55 1.49
N GLY A 94 -9.49 2.29 1.11
CA GLY A 94 -9.96 1.20 1.96
C GLY A 94 -9.03 0.95 3.16
N SER A 95 -7.71 0.91 2.93
CA SER A 95 -6.73 0.80 4.03
C SER A 95 -6.81 2.01 4.97
N GLY A 96 -6.90 3.22 4.40
CA GLY A 96 -6.97 4.46 5.15
C GLY A 96 -8.25 4.58 5.98
N LEU A 97 -9.42 4.27 5.41
CA LEU A 97 -10.70 4.26 6.13
C LEU A 97 -10.69 3.20 7.25
N GLY A 98 -10.23 1.98 6.95
CA GLY A 98 -10.10 0.93 7.95
C GLY A 98 -9.15 1.33 9.08
N THR A 99 -8.01 1.94 8.75
CA THR A 99 -7.09 2.48 9.74
C THR A 99 -7.74 3.58 10.58
N TRP A 100 -8.44 4.51 9.97
CA TRP A 100 -9.11 5.60 10.66
C TRP A 100 -10.18 5.09 11.65
N LEU A 101 -10.93 4.05 11.27
CA LEU A 101 -11.98 3.46 12.12
C LEU A 101 -11.43 2.60 13.24
N PHE A 102 -10.41 1.77 12.97
CA PHE A 102 -10.06 0.64 13.84
C PHE A 102 -8.65 0.73 14.47
N SER A 103 -7.79 1.67 14.05
CA SER A 103 -6.49 1.82 14.70
C SER A 103 -6.62 2.32 16.13
N SER A 104 -5.76 1.81 17.00
CA SER A 104 -5.59 2.28 18.38
C SER A 104 -4.43 3.28 18.54
N GLY A 105 -3.62 3.48 17.48
CA GLY A 105 -2.49 4.42 17.51
C GLY A 105 -2.92 5.88 17.37
N ASP A 106 -2.01 6.81 17.68
CA ASP A 106 -2.28 8.25 17.64
C ASP A 106 -2.14 8.83 16.23
N LEU A 107 -1.15 8.36 15.47
CA LEU A 107 -0.84 8.86 14.14
C LEU A 107 -0.30 7.73 13.26
N VAL A 108 -0.90 7.56 12.07
CA VAL A 108 -0.46 6.53 11.12
C VAL A 108 0.02 7.18 9.83
N ILE A 109 1.25 6.84 9.43
CA ILE A 109 1.93 7.29 8.21
C ILE A 109 2.53 6.09 7.47
N GLY A 110 2.81 6.25 6.18
CA GLY A 110 3.47 5.23 5.35
C GLY A 110 2.57 4.64 4.27
N ALA A 111 3.19 4.16 3.20
CA ALA A 111 2.50 3.51 2.08
C ALA A 111 2.16 2.03 2.34
N SER A 112 2.45 1.52 3.53
CA SER A 112 2.32 0.08 3.81
C SER A 112 0.89 -0.44 3.66
N GLY A 113 -0.13 0.35 3.99
CA GLY A 113 -1.53 -0.01 3.75
C GLY A 113 -1.82 -0.28 2.26
N LEU A 114 -1.27 0.55 1.37
CA LEU A 114 -1.33 0.33 -0.08
C LEU A 114 -0.54 -0.92 -0.49
N VAL A 115 0.67 -1.12 0.05
CA VAL A 115 1.48 -2.33 -0.21
C VAL A 115 0.69 -3.60 0.15
N PHE A 116 0.05 -3.62 1.33
CA PHE A 116 -0.77 -4.76 1.73
C PHE A 116 -2.02 -4.94 0.87
N SER A 117 -2.60 -3.85 0.35
CA SER A 117 -3.69 -3.95 -0.63
C SER A 117 -3.24 -4.62 -1.93
N LEU A 118 -2.05 -4.28 -2.42
CA LEU A 118 -1.48 -4.94 -3.61
C LEU A 118 -1.21 -6.44 -3.36
N ILE A 119 -0.68 -6.81 -2.17
CA ILE A 119 -0.49 -8.23 -1.80
C ILE A 119 -1.84 -8.96 -1.77
N GLY A 120 -2.82 -8.43 -1.04
CA GLY A 120 -4.14 -9.02 -0.93
C GLY A 120 -4.82 -9.19 -2.29
N PHE A 121 -4.70 -8.18 -3.15
CA PHE A 121 -5.21 -8.24 -4.52
C PHE A 121 -4.55 -9.36 -5.33
N LEU A 122 -3.22 -9.45 -5.35
CA LEU A 122 -2.49 -10.44 -6.15
C LEU A 122 -2.79 -11.87 -5.74
N LEU A 123 -2.87 -12.13 -4.44
CA LEU A 123 -3.22 -13.46 -3.92
C LEU A 123 -4.67 -13.83 -4.27
N ALA A 124 -5.60 -12.89 -4.13
CA ALA A 124 -7.00 -13.11 -4.45
C ALA A 124 -7.25 -13.20 -5.97
N ASP A 125 -6.56 -12.41 -6.80
CA ASP A 125 -6.67 -12.48 -8.26
C ASP A 125 -6.23 -13.86 -8.78
N ALA A 126 -5.18 -14.45 -8.21
CA ALA A 126 -4.75 -15.80 -8.54
C ALA A 126 -5.83 -16.85 -8.21
N TRP A 127 -6.53 -16.67 -7.10
CA TRP A 127 -7.60 -17.57 -6.67
C TRP A 127 -8.89 -17.40 -7.50
N PHE A 128 -9.35 -16.15 -7.68
CA PHE A 128 -10.62 -15.88 -8.34
C PHE A 128 -10.56 -15.85 -9.87
N SER A 129 -9.38 -15.60 -10.45
CA SER A 129 -9.15 -15.51 -11.90
C SER A 129 -7.87 -16.27 -12.28
N PRO A 130 -7.86 -17.61 -12.08
CA PRO A 130 -6.66 -18.42 -12.20
C PRO A 130 -6.10 -18.42 -13.62
N THR A 131 -4.89 -17.94 -13.76
CA THR A 131 -4.06 -18.01 -14.96
C THR A 131 -2.63 -18.34 -14.55
N LEU A 132 -1.82 -18.86 -15.47
CA LEU A 132 -0.39 -19.06 -15.19
C LEU A 132 0.27 -17.76 -14.71
N ARG A 133 -0.08 -16.64 -15.32
CA ARG A 133 0.44 -15.32 -14.95
C ARG A 133 0.03 -14.91 -13.53
N SER A 134 -1.28 -14.98 -13.20
CA SER A 134 -1.76 -14.58 -11.87
C SER A 134 -1.16 -15.43 -10.77
N TRP A 135 -1.04 -16.74 -10.98
CA TRP A 135 -0.36 -17.62 -10.03
C TRP A 135 1.13 -17.30 -9.89
N THR A 136 1.84 -17.06 -11.01
CA THR A 136 3.27 -16.70 -10.96
C THR A 136 3.49 -15.44 -10.12
N VAL A 137 2.74 -14.36 -10.39
CA VAL A 137 2.93 -13.11 -9.62
C VAL A 137 2.48 -13.23 -8.17
N ALA A 138 1.44 -14.01 -7.87
CA ALA A 138 0.99 -14.27 -6.51
C ALA A 138 2.04 -15.05 -5.70
N ILE A 139 2.60 -16.10 -6.27
CA ILE A 139 3.67 -16.89 -5.65
C ILE A 139 4.90 -16.02 -5.37
N LEU A 140 5.35 -15.24 -6.36
CA LEU A 140 6.47 -14.31 -6.19
C LEU A 140 6.18 -13.29 -5.09
N SER A 141 4.97 -12.71 -5.05
CA SER A 141 4.57 -11.75 -4.02
C SER A 141 4.56 -12.39 -2.64
N PHE A 142 4.06 -13.62 -2.52
CA PHE A 142 4.05 -14.36 -1.26
C PHE A 142 5.47 -14.67 -0.75
N PHE A 143 6.36 -15.15 -1.61
CA PHE A 143 7.73 -15.44 -1.20
C PHE A 143 8.53 -14.18 -0.85
N LEU A 144 8.32 -13.07 -1.55
CA LEU A 144 9.03 -11.82 -1.29
C LEU A 144 8.49 -11.07 -0.06
N TYR A 145 7.17 -11.10 0.15
CA TYR A 145 6.52 -10.21 1.13
C TYR A 145 5.52 -10.93 2.07
N GLY A 146 5.31 -12.24 1.92
CA GLY A 146 4.38 -13.00 2.76
C GLY A 146 4.73 -12.96 4.25
N GLY A 147 6.01 -12.86 4.59
CA GLY A 147 6.45 -12.67 5.97
C GLY A 147 5.87 -11.41 6.63
N ALA A 148 5.58 -10.37 5.85
CA ALA A 148 4.94 -9.15 6.36
C ALA A 148 3.52 -9.41 6.89
N LEU A 149 2.83 -10.46 6.43
CA LEU A 149 1.50 -10.86 6.93
C LEU A 149 1.53 -11.27 8.42
N LEU A 150 2.70 -11.65 8.94
CA LEU A 150 2.85 -11.92 10.37
C LEU A 150 2.54 -10.70 11.24
N SER A 151 2.65 -9.47 10.68
CA SER A 151 2.26 -8.24 11.40
C SER A 151 0.77 -8.16 11.76
N PHE A 152 -0.07 -9.06 11.24
CA PHE A 152 -1.47 -9.16 11.67
C PHE A 152 -1.61 -9.81 13.05
N PHE A 153 -0.65 -10.64 13.44
CA PHE A 153 -0.70 -11.48 14.63
C PHE A 153 0.32 -11.09 15.69
N VAL A 154 1.38 -10.38 15.28
CA VAL A 154 2.48 -9.99 16.17
C VAL A 154 2.51 -8.48 16.26
N TYR A 155 2.47 -7.97 17.49
CA TYR A 155 2.67 -6.54 17.73
C TYR A 155 4.12 -6.16 17.42
N VAL A 156 4.28 -5.23 16.49
CA VAL A 156 5.58 -4.65 16.16
C VAL A 156 5.50 -3.14 16.42
N PRO A 157 6.36 -2.59 17.29
CA PRO A 157 6.38 -1.15 17.55
C PRO A 157 6.46 -0.34 16.26
N PHE A 158 5.75 0.77 16.20
CA PHE A 158 5.69 1.70 15.06
C PHE A 158 5.06 1.14 13.77
N ILE A 159 4.53 -0.09 13.79
CA ILE A 159 3.80 -0.69 12.67
C ILE A 159 2.31 -0.69 12.98
N SER A 160 1.52 -0.06 12.10
CA SER A 160 0.06 -0.07 12.20
C SER A 160 -0.52 -1.39 11.67
N TRP A 161 -0.85 -2.32 12.57
CA TRP A 161 -1.55 -3.55 12.19
C TRP A 161 -2.84 -3.26 11.42
N ALA A 162 -3.57 -2.20 11.80
CA ALA A 162 -4.83 -1.83 11.16
C ALA A 162 -4.62 -1.42 9.70
N ALA A 163 -3.58 -0.62 9.39
CA ALA A 163 -3.25 -0.25 8.01
C ALA A 163 -2.95 -1.48 7.16
N HIS A 164 -2.19 -2.42 7.71
CA HIS A 164 -1.83 -3.67 7.02
C HIS A 164 -3.06 -4.56 6.81
N PHE A 165 -3.82 -4.84 7.87
CA PHE A 165 -4.99 -5.72 7.80
C PHE A 165 -6.06 -5.17 6.87
N TRP A 166 -6.46 -3.91 7.04
CA TRP A 166 -7.49 -3.30 6.20
C TRP A 166 -7.01 -3.05 4.78
N GLY A 167 -5.71 -2.79 4.59
CA GLY A 167 -5.09 -2.79 3.27
C GLY A 167 -5.28 -4.14 2.58
N PHE A 168 -4.89 -5.22 3.24
CA PHE A 168 -5.04 -6.57 2.71
C PHE A 168 -6.50 -6.91 2.39
N CYS A 169 -7.42 -6.66 3.32
CA CYS A 169 -8.86 -6.86 3.10
C CYS A 169 -9.40 -6.05 1.90
N SER A 170 -8.93 -4.82 1.72
CA SER A 170 -9.30 -3.99 0.57
C SER A 170 -8.85 -4.63 -0.74
N GLY A 171 -7.62 -5.15 -0.80
CA GLY A 171 -7.12 -5.88 -1.95
C GLY A 171 -7.96 -7.11 -2.31
N LEU A 172 -8.32 -7.91 -1.30
CA LEU A 172 -9.23 -9.06 -1.46
C LEU A 172 -10.59 -8.63 -2.03
N ALA A 173 -11.20 -7.59 -1.45
CA ALA A 173 -12.50 -7.08 -1.88
C ALA A 173 -12.49 -6.56 -3.32
N ILE A 174 -11.40 -5.87 -3.72
CA ILE A 174 -11.24 -5.39 -5.09
C ILE A 174 -11.15 -6.56 -6.06
N ALA A 175 -10.33 -7.58 -5.77
CA ALA A 175 -10.20 -8.75 -6.64
C ALA A 175 -11.54 -9.48 -6.79
N LEU A 176 -12.29 -9.62 -5.70
CA LEU A 176 -13.62 -10.24 -5.71
C LEU A 176 -14.62 -9.44 -6.53
N SER A 177 -14.62 -8.10 -6.43
CA SER A 177 -15.50 -7.23 -7.22
C SER A 177 -15.18 -7.30 -8.72
N MET A 178 -13.90 -7.37 -9.08
CA MET A 178 -13.45 -7.45 -10.47
C MET A 178 -13.72 -8.81 -11.12
N ARG A 179 -13.87 -9.88 -10.34
CA ARG A 179 -14.28 -11.20 -10.84
C ARG A 179 -15.64 -11.15 -11.53
N ARG A 180 -16.59 -10.39 -10.98
CA ARG A 180 -17.98 -10.31 -11.51
C ARG A 180 -18.09 -9.52 -12.82
N SER A 181 -17.07 -8.77 -13.17
CA SER A 181 -17.05 -7.90 -14.36
C SER A 181 -16.23 -8.48 -15.54
N ARG A 182 -15.71 -9.71 -15.41
CA ARG A 182 -15.02 -10.46 -16.46
C ARG A 182 -15.91 -11.58 -16.97
#